data_348646f2989eaff4daf4ac8a3527b7bf
#
_entry.id   348646f2989eaff4daf4ac8a3527b7bf
#
_cell.length_a   1.000
_cell.length_b   1.000
_cell.length_c   1.000
_cell.angle_alpha   90.00
_cell.angle_beta   90.00
_cell.angle_gamma   90.00
#
_symmetry.space_group_name_H-M   'P 1'
#
loop_
_entity.id
_entity.type
_entity.pdbx_description
1 polymer ?
#
loop_
_entity_poly.entity_id
_entity_poly.type
_entity_poly.pdbx_seq_one_letter_code
_entity_poly.pdbx_strand_id
1 'polypeptide(L)'
;MPSHGDIPYSHVMNSPADASGSKGSLAISRSLPGPPFLRHYPAHQLVAWQPQGALDDLMLDQIAEWLVTIEKVSLPFKRFVDLSQLTTIAVRTRHVFEFARKRAEQFTGVGPARAALFSDDWVAFGIARLYESLMENTPIEAHAFRDRARAAEWLGVPVDILTLQDEPAAHIETRPREKS
;
A
#
# COMPACT_ATOMS: atom_id res chain seq x y z
N MET A 1 52.50 36.34 24.60
CA MET A 1 53.45 36.08 25.62
C MET A 1 52.68 35.80 26.92
N PRO A 2 53.13 34.91 27.77
CA PRO A 2 53.01 33.41 27.67
C PRO A 2 52.12 32.91 28.81
N SER A 3 51.80 31.65 29.01
CA SER A 3 52.54 30.52 29.53
C SER A 3 51.57 29.32 29.56
N HIS A 4 51.88 28.24 29.04
CA HIS A 4 52.50 27.04 29.65
C HIS A 4 51.77 26.52 30.89
N GLY A 5 51.27 25.31 30.80
CA GLY A 5 50.80 24.45 31.89
C GLY A 5 50.65 23.02 31.40
N ASP A 6 51.66 22.27 31.72
CA ASP A 6 51.99 20.89 31.34
C ASP A 6 51.06 19.80 31.87
N ILE A 7 51.14 18.69 31.19
CA ILE A 7 50.67 17.32 31.36
C ILE A 7 51.03 16.70 32.75
N PRO A 8 50.33 15.61 33.25
CA PRO A 8 50.89 14.31 32.92
C PRO A 8 49.90 13.13 32.67
N TYR A 9 50.41 12.20 31.90
CA TYR A 9 50.07 10.80 31.74
C TYR A 9 49.69 10.06 33.03
N SER A 10 48.71 9.16 32.89
CA SER A 10 48.73 7.87 33.57
C SER A 10 48.02 6.79 32.79
N HIS A 11 48.77 5.86 32.35
CA HIS A 11 48.48 4.52 31.86
C HIS A 11 47.65 3.73 32.91
N VAL A 12 46.59 3.05 32.50
CA VAL A 12 46.30 1.69 32.99
C VAL A 12 45.62 0.89 31.87
N MET A 13 46.34 -0.11 31.41
CA MET A 13 45.82 -1.27 30.66
C MET A 13 44.85 -2.07 31.53
N ASN A 14 43.76 -2.50 30.95
CA ASN A 14 43.25 -3.85 31.17
C ASN A 14 42.26 -4.23 30.07
N SER A 15 42.61 -5.13 29.20
CA SER A 15 41.74 -6.13 28.56
C SER A 15 41.88 -7.43 29.38
N PRO A 16 41.03 -8.42 29.28
CA PRO A 16 40.03 -8.77 28.28
C PRO A 16 38.72 -9.34 28.88
N ALA A 17 37.71 -9.59 28.10
CA ALA A 17 36.99 -10.86 28.04
C ALA A 17 35.62 -10.72 27.33
N ASP A 18 35.51 -11.45 26.29
CA ASP A 18 34.35 -12.17 25.77
C ASP A 18 33.02 -11.95 26.45
N ALA A 19 32.05 -11.49 25.64
CA ALA A 19 30.68 -12.00 25.69
C ALA A 19 30.01 -11.83 24.32
N SER A 20 30.14 -12.87 23.51
CA SER A 20 29.22 -13.22 22.45
C SER A 20 27.79 -13.08 22.95
N GLY A 21 27.08 -12.08 22.42
CA GLY A 21 25.68 -11.83 22.67
C GLY A 21 25.03 -11.41 21.36
N SER A 22 24.85 -12.39 20.45
CA SER A 22 23.99 -12.26 19.29
C SER A 22 22.57 -11.95 19.75
N LYS A 23 22.27 -10.66 19.92
CA LYS A 23 20.90 -10.20 20.00
C LYS A 23 20.38 -10.12 18.58
N GLY A 24 19.82 -11.25 18.13
CA GLY A 24 18.95 -11.29 16.99
C GLY A 24 17.84 -10.24 17.20
N SER A 25 17.97 -9.13 16.50
CA SER A 25 16.91 -8.15 16.34
C SER A 25 15.81 -8.84 15.54
N LEU A 26 14.87 -9.45 16.25
CA LEU A 26 13.57 -9.78 15.70
C LEU A 26 12.92 -8.44 15.37
N ALA A 27 13.18 -7.96 14.15
CA ALA A 27 12.35 -6.96 13.52
C ALA A 27 10.96 -7.57 13.40
N ILE A 28 10.15 -7.37 14.43
CA ILE A 28 8.71 -7.60 14.37
C ILE A 28 8.22 -6.56 13.36
N SER A 29 8.12 -7.00 12.11
CA SER A 29 7.39 -6.28 11.07
C SER A 29 5.96 -6.20 11.59
N ARG A 30 5.64 -5.14 12.33
CA ARG A 30 4.26 -4.80 12.64
C ARG A 30 3.64 -4.37 11.31
N SER A 31 3.13 -5.35 10.59
CA SER A 31 2.15 -5.11 9.53
C SER A 31 1.01 -4.36 10.21
N LEU A 32 0.89 -3.07 9.94
CA LEU A 32 -0.33 -2.35 10.26
C LEU A 32 -1.47 -3.16 9.63
N PRO A 33 -2.54 -3.49 10.38
CA PRO A 33 -3.67 -4.17 9.80
C PRO A 33 -4.17 -3.28 8.65
N GLY A 34 -3.99 -3.75 7.42
CA GLY A 34 -4.51 -3.07 6.25
C GLY A 34 -6.03 -3.02 6.29
N PRO A 35 -6.67 -2.13 5.52
CA PRO A 35 -8.12 -2.15 5.38
C PRO A 35 -8.57 -3.54 4.95
N PRO A 36 -9.72 -4.01 5.40
CA PRO A 36 -10.24 -5.31 5.01
C PRO A 36 -10.33 -5.40 3.48
N PHE A 37 -10.10 -6.60 2.95
CA PHE A 37 -10.14 -6.89 1.51
C PHE A 37 -9.13 -6.13 0.65
N LEU A 38 -7.98 -5.81 1.22
CA LEU A 38 -6.87 -5.27 0.49
C LEU A 38 -5.81 -6.35 0.29
N ARG A 39 -5.32 -6.48 -0.94
CA ARG A 39 -4.27 -7.44 -1.34
C ARG A 39 -3.14 -6.74 -2.05
N HIS A 40 -1.92 -7.14 -1.74
CA HIS A 40 -0.72 -6.67 -2.41
C HIS A 40 -0.10 -7.79 -3.23
N TYR A 41 0.14 -7.54 -4.50
CA TYR A 41 0.78 -8.46 -5.45
C TYR A 41 2.13 -7.88 -5.91
N PRO A 42 3.22 -8.12 -5.16
CA PRO A 42 4.52 -7.51 -5.46
C PRO A 42 5.06 -7.86 -6.85
N ALA A 43 4.85 -9.12 -7.29
CA ALA A 43 5.28 -9.57 -8.61
C ALA A 43 4.64 -8.79 -9.77
N HIS A 44 3.46 -8.22 -9.56
CA HIS A 44 2.72 -7.41 -10.53
C HIS A 44 2.77 -5.91 -10.24
N GLN A 45 3.45 -5.51 -9.14
CA GLN A 45 3.44 -4.14 -8.63
C GLN A 45 2.03 -3.59 -8.45
N LEU A 46 1.10 -4.45 -8.01
CA LEU A 46 -0.32 -4.17 -7.92
C LEU A 46 -0.80 -4.21 -6.48
N VAL A 47 -1.60 -3.21 -6.11
CA VAL A 47 -2.48 -3.26 -4.95
C VAL A 47 -3.92 -3.34 -5.44
N ALA A 48 -4.63 -4.34 -4.96
CA ALA A 48 -6.04 -4.53 -5.23
C ALA A 48 -6.85 -4.32 -3.95
N TRP A 49 -7.91 -3.52 -4.01
CA TRP A 49 -8.78 -3.21 -2.90
C TRP A 49 -10.23 -3.40 -3.31
N GLN A 50 -10.99 -4.12 -2.47
CA GLN A 50 -12.42 -4.34 -2.64
C GLN A 50 -13.14 -3.90 -1.37
N PRO A 51 -13.50 -2.60 -1.24
CA PRO A 51 -14.29 -2.15 -0.11
C PRO A 51 -15.64 -2.84 -0.08
N GLN A 52 -16.10 -3.18 1.12
CA GLN A 52 -17.40 -3.81 1.34
C GLN A 52 -18.27 -2.93 2.22
N GLY A 53 -19.57 -3.01 2.01
CA GLY A 53 -20.54 -2.27 2.81
C GLY A 53 -20.61 -0.79 2.45
N ALA A 54 -20.45 0.11 3.43
CA ALA A 54 -20.54 1.54 3.20
C ALA A 54 -19.18 2.16 2.88
N LEU A 55 -19.10 2.90 1.77
CA LEU A 55 -17.97 3.78 1.50
C LEU A 55 -18.27 5.15 2.09
N ASP A 56 -17.60 5.51 3.17
CA ASP A 56 -17.68 6.80 3.84
C ASP A 56 -16.35 7.55 3.86
N ASP A 57 -16.34 8.73 4.42
CA ASP A 57 -15.14 9.58 4.50
C ASP A 57 -14.03 8.91 5.32
N LEU A 58 -14.39 8.21 6.41
CA LEU A 58 -13.42 7.54 7.27
C LEU A 58 -12.72 6.40 6.54
N MET A 59 -13.45 5.61 5.77
CA MET A 59 -12.88 4.53 4.97
C MET A 59 -11.93 5.08 3.89
N LEU A 60 -12.28 6.21 3.26
CA LEU A 60 -11.37 6.87 2.31
C LEU A 60 -10.08 7.37 2.98
N ASP A 61 -10.15 7.93 4.17
CA ASP A 61 -8.98 8.39 4.89
C ASP A 61 -8.07 7.22 5.29
N GLN A 62 -8.64 6.13 5.78
CA GLN A 62 -7.90 4.92 6.14
C GLN A 62 -7.16 4.32 4.94
N ILE A 63 -7.81 4.22 3.78
CA ILE A 63 -7.15 3.71 2.58
C ILE A 63 -6.06 4.66 2.09
N ALA A 64 -6.25 5.99 2.21
CA ALA A 64 -5.24 6.96 1.84
C ALA A 64 -3.95 6.79 2.64
N GLU A 65 -4.05 6.69 3.98
CA GLU A 65 -2.91 6.50 4.88
C GLU A 65 -2.18 5.18 4.58
N TRP A 66 -2.94 4.12 4.33
CA TRP A 66 -2.39 2.82 4.05
C TRP A 66 -1.66 2.77 2.70
N LEU A 67 -2.25 3.37 1.65
CA LEU A 67 -1.62 3.48 0.33
C LEU A 67 -0.28 4.21 0.40
N VAL A 68 -0.18 5.30 1.17
CA VAL A 68 1.09 6.03 1.37
C VAL A 68 2.19 5.11 1.89
N THR A 69 1.85 4.19 2.79
CA THR A 69 2.82 3.27 3.38
C THR A 69 3.34 2.26 2.36
N ILE A 70 2.46 1.71 1.50
CA ILE A 70 2.86 0.75 0.47
C ILE A 70 3.63 1.43 -0.66
N GLU A 71 3.17 2.60 -1.08
CA GLU A 71 3.71 3.31 -2.24
C GLU A 71 5.15 3.79 -2.03
N LYS A 72 5.58 3.95 -0.80
CA LYS A 72 6.99 4.23 -0.49
C LYS A 72 7.93 3.07 -0.82
N VAL A 73 7.41 1.87 -1.00
CA VAL A 73 8.21 0.63 -1.11
C VAL A 73 8.31 0.12 -2.55
N SER A 74 7.37 0.45 -3.43
CA SER A 74 7.36 -0.09 -4.80
C SER A 74 6.76 0.86 -5.85
N LEU A 75 7.61 1.38 -6.72
CA LEU A 75 7.26 2.18 -7.90
C LEU A 75 7.87 1.54 -9.17
N PRO A 76 7.24 1.62 -10.33
CA PRO A 76 5.92 2.15 -10.66
C PRO A 76 4.80 1.32 -10.04
N PHE A 77 3.66 1.94 -9.76
CA PHE A 77 2.62 1.36 -8.94
C PHE A 77 1.29 1.26 -9.69
N LYS A 78 0.67 0.08 -9.59
CA LYS A 78 -0.65 -0.20 -10.17
C LYS A 78 -1.66 -0.39 -9.04
N ARG A 79 -2.88 0.10 -9.26
CA ARG A 79 -4.00 -0.07 -8.33
C ARG A 79 -5.21 -0.60 -9.06
N PHE A 80 -5.91 -1.48 -8.39
CA PHE A 80 -7.23 -1.92 -8.79
C PHE A 80 -8.19 -1.73 -7.62
N VAL A 81 -9.27 -1.00 -7.85
CA VAL A 81 -10.32 -0.75 -6.85
C VAL A 81 -11.61 -1.35 -7.38
N ASP A 82 -12.09 -2.39 -6.72
CA ASP A 82 -13.34 -3.06 -7.05
C ASP A 82 -14.47 -2.54 -6.15
N LEU A 83 -15.33 -1.71 -6.70
CA LEU A 83 -16.44 -1.08 -5.99
C LEU A 83 -17.75 -1.90 -6.04
N SER A 84 -17.72 -3.12 -6.61
CA SER A 84 -18.91 -3.94 -6.81
C SER A 84 -19.55 -4.45 -5.52
N GLN A 85 -18.83 -4.47 -4.40
CA GLN A 85 -19.33 -4.94 -3.10
C GLN A 85 -19.79 -3.80 -2.19
N LEU A 86 -19.86 -2.58 -2.71
CA LEU A 86 -20.42 -1.46 -1.97
C LEU A 86 -21.95 -1.58 -1.93
N THR A 87 -22.49 -1.49 -0.73
CA THR A 87 -23.95 -1.44 -0.50
C THR A 87 -24.46 -0.02 -0.32
N THR A 88 -23.59 0.89 0.08
CA THR A 88 -23.92 2.30 0.34
C THR A 88 -22.75 3.19 0.00
N ILE A 89 -23.05 4.32 -0.65
CA ILE A 89 -22.07 5.38 -0.88
C ILE A 89 -22.48 6.59 -0.03
N ALA A 90 -21.78 6.75 1.11
CA ALA A 90 -22.01 7.81 2.09
C ALA A 90 -20.87 8.85 2.10
N VAL A 91 -19.92 8.71 1.18
CA VAL A 91 -18.82 9.67 1.05
C VAL A 91 -19.33 11.01 0.53
N ARG A 92 -18.89 12.09 1.17
CA ARG A 92 -19.22 13.44 0.73
C ARG A 92 -18.40 13.81 -0.50
N THR A 93 -19.06 14.38 -1.50
CA THR A 93 -18.38 14.83 -2.74
C THR A 93 -17.16 15.69 -2.44
N ARG A 94 -17.25 16.65 -1.51
CA ARG A 94 -16.12 17.46 -1.08
C ARG A 94 -14.95 16.62 -0.59
N HIS A 95 -15.23 15.55 0.15
CA HIS A 95 -14.19 14.66 0.67
C HIS A 95 -13.46 13.88 -0.45
N VAL A 96 -14.21 13.48 -1.50
CA VAL A 96 -13.61 12.89 -2.70
C VAL A 96 -12.62 13.85 -3.37
N PHE A 97 -12.97 15.16 -3.47
CA PHE A 97 -12.05 16.17 -4.00
C PHE A 97 -10.79 16.34 -3.13
N GLU A 98 -10.95 16.39 -1.81
CA GLU A 98 -9.84 16.50 -0.88
C GLU A 98 -8.91 15.27 -0.94
N PHE A 99 -9.49 14.08 -1.02
CA PHE A 99 -8.77 12.83 -1.23
C PHE A 99 -7.98 12.85 -2.53
N ALA A 100 -8.63 13.18 -3.65
CA ALA A 100 -8.01 13.24 -4.97
C ALA A 100 -6.84 14.22 -5.00
N ARG A 101 -7.00 15.42 -4.43
CA ARG A 101 -5.94 16.43 -4.33
C ARG A 101 -4.74 15.92 -3.52
N LYS A 102 -4.97 15.35 -2.33
CA LYS A 102 -3.91 14.75 -1.50
C LYS A 102 -3.15 13.67 -2.27
N ARG A 103 -3.88 12.81 -3.01
CA ARG A 103 -3.27 11.75 -3.82
C ARG A 103 -2.39 12.32 -4.94
N ALA A 104 -2.85 13.33 -5.65
CA ALA A 104 -2.10 14.00 -6.71
C ALA A 104 -0.79 14.62 -6.18
N GLU A 105 -0.87 15.32 -5.05
CA GLU A 105 0.29 15.94 -4.38
C GLU A 105 1.34 14.91 -3.97
N GLN A 106 0.92 13.74 -3.46
CA GLN A 106 1.82 12.65 -3.03
C GLN A 106 2.62 12.03 -4.19
N PHE A 107 2.09 12.09 -5.41
CA PHE A 107 2.74 11.56 -6.61
C PHE A 107 3.56 12.59 -7.39
N THR A 108 3.56 13.84 -6.98
CA THR A 108 4.36 14.88 -7.63
C THR A 108 5.85 14.51 -7.54
N GLY A 109 6.48 14.30 -8.69
CA GLY A 109 7.90 13.93 -8.78
C GLY A 109 8.26 12.45 -8.56
N VAL A 110 7.26 11.58 -8.38
CA VAL A 110 7.50 10.15 -8.05
C VAL A 110 7.35 9.22 -9.26
N GLY A 111 6.79 9.69 -10.35
CA GLY A 111 6.51 8.91 -11.56
C GLY A 111 5.04 8.46 -11.66
N PRO A 112 4.64 7.96 -12.83
CA PRO A 112 3.24 7.66 -13.10
C PRO A 112 2.76 6.45 -12.30
N ALA A 113 1.58 6.57 -11.71
CA ALA A 113 0.83 5.45 -11.15
C ALA A 113 -0.43 5.22 -11.98
N ARG A 114 -0.85 3.96 -12.13
CA ARG A 114 -2.08 3.59 -12.81
C ARG A 114 -3.12 3.11 -11.82
N ALA A 115 -4.34 3.63 -11.91
CA ALA A 115 -5.45 3.27 -11.05
C ALA A 115 -6.69 2.88 -11.87
N ALA A 116 -7.01 1.60 -11.91
CA ALA A 116 -8.25 1.10 -12.49
C ALA A 116 -9.32 1.00 -11.40
N LEU A 117 -10.46 1.63 -11.63
CA LEU A 117 -11.63 1.55 -10.74
C LEU A 117 -12.73 0.76 -11.47
N PHE A 118 -13.18 -0.31 -10.87
CA PHE A 118 -14.21 -1.18 -11.46
C PHE A 118 -15.52 -1.11 -10.67
N SER A 119 -16.61 -1.05 -11.38
CA SER A 119 -17.94 -1.32 -10.82
C SER A 119 -18.94 -1.72 -11.92
N ASP A 120 -19.78 -2.68 -11.63
CA ASP A 120 -20.99 -3.03 -12.40
C ASP A 120 -22.23 -2.22 -11.95
N ASP A 121 -22.20 -1.61 -10.76
CA ASP A 121 -23.22 -0.69 -10.27
C ASP A 121 -23.05 0.72 -10.88
N TRP A 122 -24.18 1.36 -11.26
CA TRP A 122 -24.16 2.66 -11.91
C TRP A 122 -23.74 3.82 -11.01
N VAL A 123 -24.10 3.77 -9.72
CA VAL A 123 -23.78 4.85 -8.76
C VAL A 123 -22.29 4.79 -8.41
N ALA A 124 -21.80 3.60 -8.08
CA ALA A 124 -20.40 3.39 -7.80
C ALA A 124 -19.52 3.67 -9.03
N PHE A 125 -19.97 3.31 -10.23
CA PHE A 125 -19.30 3.68 -11.47
C PHE A 125 -19.25 5.22 -11.67
N GLY A 126 -20.33 5.94 -11.29
CA GLY A 126 -20.35 7.40 -11.31
C GLY A 126 -19.27 8.01 -10.40
N ILE A 127 -19.03 7.45 -9.22
CA ILE A 127 -17.95 7.87 -8.31
C ILE A 127 -16.57 7.55 -8.92
N ALA A 128 -16.42 6.38 -9.55
CA ALA A 128 -15.19 6.03 -10.26
C ALA A 128 -14.87 7.03 -11.38
N ARG A 129 -15.88 7.43 -12.15
CA ARG A 129 -15.74 8.45 -13.21
C ARG A 129 -15.41 9.84 -12.66
N LEU A 130 -16.00 10.22 -11.52
CA LEU A 130 -15.65 11.46 -10.84
C LEU A 130 -14.16 11.45 -10.44
N TYR A 131 -13.70 10.37 -9.83
CA TYR A 131 -12.29 10.24 -9.44
C TYR A 131 -11.36 10.29 -10.67
N GLU A 132 -11.69 9.58 -11.75
CA GLU A 132 -10.95 9.62 -13.02
C GLU A 132 -10.80 11.07 -13.52
N SER A 133 -11.90 11.83 -13.56
CA SER A 133 -11.88 13.24 -13.99
C SER A 133 -11.02 14.12 -13.08
N LEU A 134 -11.02 13.87 -11.76
CA LEU A 134 -10.19 14.61 -10.81
C LEU A 134 -8.70 14.29 -10.93
N MET A 135 -8.36 13.13 -11.49
CA MET A 135 -6.97 12.73 -11.74
C MET A 135 -6.42 13.21 -13.07
N GLU A 136 -7.24 13.80 -13.95
CA GLU A 136 -6.77 14.42 -15.18
C GLU A 136 -5.66 15.45 -14.88
N ASN A 137 -4.58 15.41 -15.64
CA ASN A 137 -3.41 16.26 -15.47
C ASN A 137 -2.62 16.06 -14.15
N THR A 138 -2.80 14.92 -13.49
CA THR A 138 -1.97 14.50 -12.35
C THR A 138 -1.03 13.36 -12.75
N PRO A 139 -0.02 13.01 -11.93
CA PRO A 139 0.81 11.84 -12.18
C PRO A 139 0.08 10.49 -12.03
N ILE A 140 -1.19 10.51 -11.63
CA ILE A 140 -2.00 9.30 -11.48
C ILE A 140 -2.90 9.16 -12.69
N GLU A 141 -2.60 8.20 -13.56
CA GLU A 141 -3.47 7.82 -14.67
C GLU A 141 -4.61 6.95 -14.11
N ALA A 142 -5.81 7.52 -13.98
CA ALA A 142 -6.96 6.83 -13.44
C ALA A 142 -7.99 6.56 -14.53
N HIS A 143 -8.56 5.33 -14.55
CA HIS A 143 -9.64 4.97 -15.48
C HIS A 143 -10.73 4.15 -14.79
N ALA A 144 -11.98 4.47 -15.12
CA ALA A 144 -13.15 3.75 -14.66
C ALA A 144 -13.58 2.68 -15.67
N PHE A 145 -13.85 1.47 -15.19
CA PHE A 145 -14.20 0.32 -15.99
C PHE A 145 -15.50 -0.32 -15.53
N ARG A 146 -16.26 -0.84 -16.48
CA ARG A 146 -17.43 -1.71 -16.25
C ARG A 146 -17.14 -3.16 -16.64
N ASP A 147 -15.94 -3.42 -17.10
CA ASP A 147 -15.46 -4.74 -17.52
C ASP A 147 -14.12 -5.00 -16.83
N ARG A 148 -14.06 -6.04 -15.99
CA ARG A 148 -12.87 -6.40 -15.23
C ARG A 148 -11.74 -6.90 -16.15
N ALA A 149 -12.08 -7.56 -17.26
CA ALA A 149 -11.07 -8.01 -18.23
C ALA A 149 -10.36 -6.82 -18.89
N ARG A 150 -11.12 -5.78 -19.25
CA ARG A 150 -10.54 -4.53 -19.79
C ARG A 150 -9.69 -3.79 -18.76
N ALA A 151 -10.09 -3.79 -17.50
CA ALA A 151 -9.27 -3.22 -16.42
C ALA A 151 -7.94 -3.98 -16.27
N ALA A 152 -7.98 -5.32 -16.33
CA ALA A 152 -6.81 -6.18 -16.28
C ALA A 152 -5.86 -5.94 -17.45
N GLU A 153 -6.40 -5.89 -18.68
CA GLU A 153 -5.64 -5.58 -19.89
C GLU A 153 -4.94 -4.22 -19.79
N TRP A 154 -5.67 -3.20 -19.37
CA TRP A 154 -5.12 -1.85 -19.22
C TRP A 154 -4.03 -1.76 -18.14
N LEU A 155 -4.19 -2.48 -17.04
CA LEU A 155 -3.17 -2.59 -15.99
C LEU A 155 -1.99 -3.49 -16.39
N GLY A 156 -2.15 -4.32 -17.44
CA GLY A 156 -1.16 -5.31 -17.85
C GLY A 156 -0.94 -6.37 -16.77
N VAL A 157 -2.05 -6.95 -16.26
CA VAL A 157 -2.05 -8.01 -15.24
C VAL A 157 -3.04 -9.12 -15.64
N PRO A 158 -2.87 -10.36 -15.14
CA PRO A 158 -3.85 -11.41 -15.33
C PRO A 158 -5.20 -11.05 -14.71
N VAL A 159 -6.31 -11.39 -15.37
CA VAL A 159 -7.66 -11.02 -14.91
C VAL A 159 -8.07 -11.77 -13.62
N ASP A 160 -7.56 -12.98 -13.44
CA ASP A 160 -7.83 -13.81 -12.25
C ASP A 160 -7.36 -13.16 -10.95
N ILE A 161 -6.25 -12.43 -10.95
CA ILE A 161 -5.78 -11.72 -9.75
C ILE A 161 -6.66 -10.51 -9.39
N LEU A 162 -7.48 -10.02 -10.32
CA LEU A 162 -8.48 -8.97 -10.07
C LEU A 162 -9.80 -9.54 -9.56
N THR A 163 -10.00 -10.86 -9.64
CA THR A 163 -11.15 -11.55 -9.08
C THR A 163 -10.88 -11.80 -7.61
N LEU A 164 -11.12 -10.79 -6.77
CA LEU A 164 -10.79 -10.78 -5.34
C LEU A 164 -11.69 -11.72 -4.52
N GLN A 165 -11.92 -12.94 -5.01
CA GLN A 165 -12.66 -13.95 -4.25
C GLN A 165 -11.80 -14.39 -3.05
N ASP A 166 -12.46 -14.67 -1.93
CA ASP A 166 -11.82 -15.27 -0.76
C ASP A 166 -11.21 -16.62 -1.16
N GLU A 167 -9.94 -16.63 -1.52
CA GLU A 167 -9.20 -17.87 -1.39
C GLU A 167 -9.15 -18.21 0.10
N PRO A 168 -9.67 -19.37 0.50
CA PRO A 168 -9.46 -19.85 1.87
C PRO A 168 -7.95 -19.81 2.10
N ALA A 169 -7.54 -19.14 3.18
CA ALA A 169 -6.14 -18.98 3.55
C ALA A 169 -5.41 -20.29 3.29
N ALA A 170 -4.47 -20.27 2.33
CA ALA A 170 -3.71 -21.44 1.96
C ALA A 170 -3.15 -22.06 3.23
N HIS A 171 -3.67 -23.23 3.60
CA HIS A 171 -3.09 -24.04 4.65
C HIS A 171 -1.64 -24.28 4.25
N ILE A 172 -0.73 -23.66 4.98
CA ILE A 172 0.68 -24.01 4.93
C ILE A 172 0.74 -25.45 5.44
N GLU A 173 0.67 -26.42 4.53
CA GLU A 173 1.00 -27.80 4.85
C GLU A 173 2.45 -27.83 5.32
N THR A 174 2.59 -27.86 6.63
CA THR A 174 3.87 -28.16 7.28
C THR A 174 4.14 -29.63 7.00
N ARG A 175 4.91 -29.90 5.94
CA ARG A 175 5.39 -31.25 5.64
C ARG A 175 6.09 -31.82 6.86
N PRO A 176 5.67 -32.99 7.40
CA PRO A 176 6.38 -33.62 8.51
C PRO A 176 7.80 -33.98 8.05
N ARG A 177 8.80 -33.57 8.80
CA ARG A 177 10.18 -34.04 8.65
C ARG A 177 10.17 -35.54 8.93
N GLU A 178 10.34 -36.36 7.91
CA GLU A 178 10.73 -37.76 8.08
C GLU A 178 12.10 -37.77 8.77
N LYS A 179 12.11 -38.40 9.92
CA LYS A 179 13.32 -38.79 10.63
C LYS A 179 13.86 -40.07 9.97
N SER A 180 15.04 -40.00 9.39
CA SER A 180 15.92 -41.16 9.14
C SER A 180 16.89 -41.30 10.29
#